data_d113544bba1e1754b88b032725617784
#
_entry.id   d113544bba1e1754b88b032725617784
#
_cell.length_a   1.000
_cell.length_b   1.000
_cell.length_c   1.000
_cell.angle_alpha   90.00
_cell.angle_beta   90.00
_cell.angle_gamma   90.00
#
_symmetry.space_group_name_H-M   'P 1'
#
loop_
_entity.id
_entity.type
_entity.pdbx_description
1 polymer ?
#
loop_
_entity_poly.entity_id
_entity_poly.type
_entity_poly.pdbx_seq_one_letter_code
_entity_poly.pdbx_strand_id
1 'polypeptide(L)'
;EPALQRVIEMGCWTPVQTTGAVGQWQVKLLSEDGSKFEVMFEGVTQGVVEWDMTGQHNVANALATLAAARHVGVVPSMGIAALSAFKSVKRRMEKVAEVRGITIYDDFAHHPTAIATTLDGLRKRIGDAPLIAIIEPRSNSMKLGAHRDGLPESVVDADQVIWYAPANLGWDLAGTAALCTVPSIVSDSLEGIIDRVKSQAQPGTHVVIMSNGGFGGLHGKLAEALK
;
A
#
# COMPACT_ATOMS: atom_id res chain seq x y z
N GLU A 1 14.50 -4.61 12.27
CA GLU A 1 14.11 -3.25 12.72
C GLU A 1 15.08 -2.82 13.85
N PRO A 2 16.00 -1.86 13.58
CA PRO A 2 17.03 -1.49 14.55
C PRO A 2 16.50 -0.95 15.88
N ALA A 3 15.36 -0.26 15.86
CA ALA A 3 14.74 0.27 17.07
C ALA A 3 14.23 -0.85 17.98
N LEU A 4 13.59 -1.88 17.42
CA LEU A 4 13.15 -3.05 18.18
C LEU A 4 14.32 -3.86 18.71
N GLN A 5 15.40 -3.99 17.92
CA GLN A 5 16.62 -4.67 18.36
C GLN A 5 17.21 -4.02 19.61
N ARG A 6 17.30 -2.68 19.62
CA ARG A 6 17.77 -1.94 20.82
C ARG A 6 16.89 -2.17 22.05
N VAL A 7 15.56 -2.25 21.86
CA VAL A 7 14.63 -2.54 22.97
C VAL A 7 14.90 -3.94 23.54
N ILE A 8 15.11 -4.94 22.68
CA ILE A 8 15.43 -6.31 23.10
C ILE A 8 16.77 -6.34 23.86
N GLU A 9 17.77 -5.62 23.39
CA GLU A 9 19.10 -5.51 24.04
C GLU A 9 19.07 -4.83 25.42
N MET A 10 18.07 -3.98 25.68
CA MET A 10 17.85 -3.36 27.00
C MET A 10 17.33 -4.37 28.03
N GLY A 11 16.84 -5.52 27.61
CA GLY A 11 16.37 -6.62 28.45
C GLY A 11 15.09 -7.24 27.92
N CYS A 12 15.13 -8.54 27.62
CA CYS A 12 13.98 -9.32 27.21
C CYS A 12 14.02 -10.68 27.91
N TRP A 13 13.00 -10.97 28.72
CA TRP A 13 12.90 -12.24 29.48
C TRP A 13 12.01 -13.29 28.81
N THR A 14 11.34 -12.90 27.73
CA THR A 14 10.48 -13.81 26.96
C THR A 14 11.18 -14.33 25.72
N PRO A 15 10.89 -15.57 25.26
CA PRO A 15 11.39 -16.04 23.98
C PRO A 15 10.92 -15.10 22.85
N VAL A 16 11.86 -14.72 21.99
CA VAL A 16 11.61 -13.84 20.85
C VAL A 16 11.62 -14.67 19.57
N GLN A 17 10.57 -14.53 18.76
CA GLN A 17 10.56 -15.04 17.39
C GLN A 17 10.77 -13.89 16.43
N THR A 18 11.53 -14.16 15.38
CA THR A 18 11.87 -13.16 14.36
C THR A 18 11.32 -13.55 12.99
N THR A 19 10.94 -12.54 12.22
CA THR A 19 10.45 -12.69 10.85
C THR A 19 11.39 -11.97 9.88
N GLY A 20 11.47 -12.42 8.63
CA GLY A 20 12.28 -11.81 7.58
C GLY A 20 13.42 -12.71 7.09
N ALA A 21 14.31 -12.16 6.26
CA ALA A 21 15.30 -12.95 5.51
C ALA A 21 16.24 -13.80 6.39
N VAL A 22 16.54 -13.34 7.61
CA VAL A 22 17.39 -14.05 8.58
C VAL A 22 16.62 -14.48 9.83
N GLY A 23 15.29 -14.36 9.82
CA GLY A 23 14.41 -14.73 10.92
C GLY A 23 14.13 -16.24 10.97
N GLN A 24 13.51 -16.68 12.07
CA GLN A 24 12.99 -18.05 12.18
C GLN A 24 11.84 -18.29 11.20
N TRP A 25 11.01 -17.25 10.99
CA TRP A 25 9.96 -17.24 9.99
C TRP A 25 10.45 -16.52 8.74
N GLN A 26 10.45 -17.22 7.62
CA GLN A 26 10.92 -16.74 6.35
C GLN A 26 9.88 -16.97 5.26
N VAL A 27 10.02 -16.25 4.15
CA VAL A 27 9.24 -16.51 2.93
C VAL A 27 10.16 -16.65 1.73
N LYS A 28 9.70 -17.46 0.78
CA LYS A 28 10.18 -17.45 -0.60
C LYS A 28 9.02 -16.98 -1.48
N LEU A 29 9.19 -15.84 -2.14
CA LEU A 29 8.19 -15.35 -3.07
C LEU A 29 8.07 -16.29 -4.25
N LEU A 30 6.84 -16.57 -4.64
CA LEU A 30 6.46 -17.32 -5.85
C LEU A 30 5.83 -16.39 -6.90
N SER A 31 5.42 -15.17 -6.47
CA SER A 31 4.93 -14.06 -7.28
C SER A 31 5.58 -12.78 -6.78
N GLU A 32 6.07 -11.92 -7.68
CA GLU A 32 6.82 -10.70 -7.33
C GLU A 32 5.96 -9.69 -6.57
N ASP A 33 4.67 -9.65 -6.85
CA ASP A 33 3.69 -8.77 -6.18
C ASP A 33 3.33 -9.22 -4.76
N GLY A 34 3.83 -10.39 -4.29
CA GLY A 34 3.54 -10.94 -2.97
C GLY A 34 2.17 -11.62 -2.84
N SER A 35 1.46 -11.86 -3.96
CA SER A 35 0.17 -12.57 -3.96
C SER A 35 0.33 -14.08 -3.74
N LYS A 36 1.53 -14.63 -3.95
CA LYS A 36 1.84 -16.04 -3.73
C LYS A 36 3.24 -16.20 -3.15
N PHE A 37 3.35 -16.93 -2.04
CA PHE A 37 4.64 -17.16 -1.38
C PHE A 37 4.63 -18.44 -0.54
N GLU A 38 5.78 -19.07 -0.46
CA GLU A 38 6.04 -20.21 0.41
C GLU A 38 6.47 -19.72 1.79
N VAL A 39 5.89 -20.26 2.83
CA VAL A 39 6.21 -19.98 4.23
C VAL A 39 7.17 -21.02 4.76
N MET A 40 8.24 -20.58 5.41
CA MET A 40 9.21 -21.44 6.09
C MET A 40 9.33 -21.05 7.57
N PHE A 41 9.47 -22.07 8.43
CA PHE A 41 9.79 -21.91 9.84
C PHE A 41 11.02 -22.77 10.17
N GLU A 42 12.07 -22.13 10.68
CA GLU A 42 13.37 -22.77 10.99
C GLU A 42 13.90 -23.63 9.82
N GLY A 43 13.81 -23.09 8.60
CA GLY A 43 14.26 -23.74 7.36
C GLY A 43 13.33 -24.83 6.83
N VAL A 44 12.23 -25.15 7.51
CA VAL A 44 11.27 -26.15 7.07
C VAL A 44 10.05 -25.49 6.44
N THR A 45 9.70 -25.90 5.21
CA THR A 45 8.49 -25.45 4.51
C THR A 45 7.23 -25.81 5.30
N GLN A 46 6.36 -24.83 5.53
CA GLN A 46 5.09 -24.98 6.24
C GLN A 46 3.89 -25.02 5.28
N GLY A 47 4.05 -24.51 4.08
CA GLY A 47 3.03 -24.45 3.02
C GLY A 47 3.10 -23.17 2.19
N VAL A 48 2.12 -22.96 1.32
CA VAL A 48 2.02 -21.85 0.40
C VAL A 48 0.78 -21.03 0.72
N VAL A 49 0.94 -19.72 0.86
CA VAL A 49 -0.16 -18.75 0.88
C VAL A 49 -0.38 -18.23 -0.54
N GLU A 50 -1.63 -18.22 -0.99
CA GLU A 50 -2.07 -17.61 -2.23
C GLU A 50 -3.33 -16.80 -1.96
N TRP A 51 -3.29 -15.49 -2.22
CA TRP A 51 -4.35 -14.53 -1.89
C TRP A 51 -4.43 -13.36 -2.88
N ASP A 52 -5.43 -12.49 -2.73
CA ASP A 52 -5.62 -11.33 -3.61
C ASP A 52 -4.82 -10.08 -3.19
N MET A 53 -4.14 -10.11 -2.04
CA MET A 53 -3.38 -8.94 -1.56
C MET A 53 -2.02 -8.82 -2.25
N THR A 54 -1.49 -7.60 -2.30
CA THR A 54 -0.18 -7.28 -2.89
C THR A 54 0.73 -6.60 -1.87
N GLY A 55 2.02 -6.58 -2.19
CA GLY A 55 3.04 -5.84 -1.48
C GLY A 55 3.74 -6.63 -0.37
N GLN A 56 5.04 -6.39 -0.25
CA GLN A 56 5.91 -7.05 0.73
C GLN A 56 5.49 -6.80 2.18
N HIS A 57 4.86 -5.66 2.46
CA HIS A 57 4.34 -5.35 3.78
C HIS A 57 3.22 -6.32 4.20
N ASN A 58 2.36 -6.76 3.27
CA ASN A 58 1.32 -7.76 3.56
C ASN A 58 1.94 -9.15 3.77
N VAL A 59 2.97 -9.50 3.03
CA VAL A 59 3.75 -10.74 3.25
C VAL A 59 4.38 -10.74 4.65
N ALA A 60 4.98 -9.61 5.06
CA ALA A 60 5.54 -9.46 6.41
C ALA A 60 4.46 -9.56 7.50
N ASN A 61 3.28 -8.97 7.28
CA ASN A 61 2.14 -9.08 8.18
C ASN A 61 1.65 -10.52 8.29
N ALA A 62 1.64 -11.29 7.20
CA ALA A 62 1.29 -12.71 7.22
C ALA A 62 2.24 -13.52 8.10
N LEU A 63 3.57 -13.32 7.96
CA LEU A 63 4.54 -14.00 8.82
C LEU A 63 4.35 -13.67 10.30
N ALA A 64 4.15 -12.38 10.62
CA ALA A 64 3.89 -11.96 11.99
C ALA A 64 2.60 -12.58 12.54
N THR A 65 1.56 -12.67 11.71
CA THR A 65 0.27 -13.32 12.06
C THR A 65 0.46 -14.81 12.33
N LEU A 66 1.20 -15.52 11.46
CA LEU A 66 1.47 -16.96 11.65
C LEU A 66 2.30 -17.22 12.91
N ALA A 67 3.31 -16.38 13.18
CA ALA A 67 4.11 -16.48 14.39
C ALA A 67 3.26 -16.28 15.65
N ALA A 68 2.41 -15.24 15.67
CA ALA A 68 1.51 -14.98 16.78
C ALA A 68 0.45 -16.10 16.98
N ALA A 69 -0.15 -16.58 15.89
CA ALA A 69 -1.12 -17.67 15.93
C ALA A 69 -0.50 -18.97 16.44
N ARG A 70 0.72 -19.29 15.99
CA ARG A 70 1.45 -20.48 16.48
C ARG A 70 1.75 -20.38 17.97
N HIS A 71 2.07 -19.19 18.47
CA HIS A 71 2.32 -18.99 19.91
C HIS A 71 1.13 -19.39 20.78
N VAL A 72 -0.10 -19.21 20.29
CA VAL A 72 -1.35 -19.60 20.98
C VAL A 72 -1.87 -20.97 20.54
N GLY A 73 -1.05 -21.79 19.87
CA GLY A 73 -1.35 -23.19 19.57
C GLY A 73 -1.98 -23.48 18.21
N VAL A 74 -2.11 -22.47 17.31
CA VAL A 74 -2.59 -22.71 15.95
C VAL A 74 -1.45 -23.30 15.11
N VAL A 75 -1.65 -24.47 14.51
CA VAL A 75 -0.64 -25.08 13.65
C VAL A 75 -0.48 -24.26 12.35
N PRO A 76 0.75 -24.14 11.81
CA PRO A 76 1.03 -23.28 10.65
C PRO A 76 0.14 -23.59 9.43
N SER A 77 -0.16 -24.86 9.15
CA SER A 77 -1.03 -25.25 8.03
C SER A 77 -2.45 -24.67 8.11
N MET A 78 -3.02 -24.59 9.33
CA MET A 78 -4.32 -23.95 9.54
C MET A 78 -4.24 -22.44 9.35
N GLY A 79 -3.19 -21.81 9.87
CA GLY A 79 -2.95 -20.37 9.66
C GLY A 79 -2.76 -20.02 8.18
N ILE A 80 -2.01 -20.82 7.43
CA ILE A 80 -1.81 -20.65 5.99
C ILE A 80 -3.13 -20.80 5.23
N ALA A 81 -3.93 -21.81 5.53
CA ALA A 81 -5.25 -21.97 4.92
C ALA A 81 -6.18 -20.79 5.22
N ALA A 82 -6.16 -20.28 6.46
CA ALA A 82 -6.93 -19.10 6.85
C ALA A 82 -6.48 -17.82 6.11
N LEU A 83 -5.16 -17.62 5.95
CA LEU A 83 -4.62 -16.49 5.18
C LEU A 83 -5.00 -16.56 3.71
N SER A 84 -4.97 -17.74 3.09
CA SER A 84 -5.38 -17.92 1.70
C SER A 84 -6.87 -17.68 1.48
N ALA A 85 -7.70 -17.94 2.51
CA ALA A 85 -9.12 -17.64 2.46
C ALA A 85 -9.46 -16.20 2.89
N PHE A 86 -8.48 -15.45 3.40
CA PHE A 86 -8.69 -14.12 3.96
C PHE A 86 -9.03 -13.11 2.86
N LYS A 87 -10.17 -12.45 3.02
CA LYS A 87 -10.52 -11.29 2.19
C LYS A 87 -9.93 -10.04 2.84
N SER A 88 -9.23 -9.24 2.06
CA SER A 88 -8.63 -7.99 2.54
C SER A 88 -9.64 -7.12 3.30
N VAL A 89 -9.16 -6.25 4.16
CA VAL A 89 -10.00 -5.26 4.83
C VAL A 89 -10.32 -4.12 3.87
N LYS A 90 -11.46 -3.44 4.10
CA LYS A 90 -11.84 -2.24 3.35
C LYS A 90 -10.72 -1.22 3.34
N ARG A 91 -10.57 -0.53 2.20
CA ARG A 91 -9.58 0.53 2.02
C ARG A 91 -8.11 0.05 2.16
N ARG A 92 -7.83 -1.18 1.76
CA ARG A 92 -6.50 -1.75 1.60
C ARG A 92 -6.40 -2.33 0.20
N MET A 93 -6.06 -1.48 -0.78
CA MET A 93 -6.10 -1.80 -2.21
C MET A 93 -7.46 -2.40 -2.62
N GLU A 94 -8.55 -1.89 -2.02
CA GLU A 94 -9.90 -2.31 -2.33
C GLU A 94 -10.28 -1.86 -3.74
N LYS A 95 -10.56 -2.81 -4.64
CA LYS A 95 -11.10 -2.50 -5.96
C LYS A 95 -12.55 -2.03 -5.79
N VAL A 96 -12.77 -0.73 -5.95
CA VAL A 96 -14.08 -0.10 -5.73
C VAL A 96 -14.91 0.01 -7.00
N ALA A 97 -14.27 0.07 -8.17
CA ALA A 97 -14.95 0.10 -9.46
C ALA A 97 -14.05 -0.37 -10.60
N GLU A 98 -14.68 -0.83 -11.67
CA GLU A 98 -14.09 -0.96 -13.00
C GLU A 98 -15.05 -0.37 -14.02
N VAL A 99 -14.63 0.66 -14.74
CA VAL A 99 -15.46 1.39 -15.68
C VAL A 99 -14.67 1.57 -16.99
N ARG A 100 -15.24 1.11 -18.11
CA ARG A 100 -14.58 1.17 -19.44
C ARG A 100 -13.14 0.65 -19.46
N GLY A 101 -12.87 -0.41 -18.68
CA GLY A 101 -11.52 -0.97 -18.56
C GLY A 101 -10.57 -0.17 -17.68
N ILE A 102 -11.03 0.88 -16.98
CA ILE A 102 -10.28 1.63 -15.98
C ILE A 102 -10.61 1.06 -14.60
N THR A 103 -9.60 0.62 -13.85
CA THR A 103 -9.78 0.07 -12.51
C THR A 103 -9.47 1.11 -11.45
N ILE A 104 -10.38 1.30 -10.48
CA ILE A 104 -10.26 2.26 -9.38
C ILE A 104 -10.10 1.51 -8.07
N TYR A 105 -9.08 1.89 -7.30
CA TYR A 105 -8.79 1.34 -5.97
C TYR A 105 -8.92 2.40 -4.88
N ASP A 106 -9.37 1.98 -3.69
CA ASP A 106 -9.31 2.76 -2.44
C ASP A 106 -8.22 2.19 -1.55
N ASP A 107 -7.30 3.05 -1.11
CA ASP A 107 -6.25 2.68 -0.15
C ASP A 107 -6.12 3.70 0.99
N PHE A 108 -5.81 3.20 2.18
CA PHE A 108 -5.65 4.02 3.37
C PHE A 108 -4.25 4.61 3.53
N ALA A 109 -3.33 4.38 2.58
CA ALA A 109 -1.96 4.90 2.64
C ALA A 109 -1.97 6.42 2.77
N HIS A 110 -1.23 6.93 3.75
CA HIS A 110 -1.16 8.37 4.07
C HIS A 110 0.21 8.74 4.69
N HIS A 111 1.22 7.91 4.48
CA HIS A 111 2.59 8.08 4.94
C HIS A 111 3.54 7.63 3.82
N PRO A 112 4.70 8.26 3.58
CA PRO A 112 5.58 7.91 2.46
C PRO A 112 5.86 6.42 2.32
N THR A 113 6.23 5.74 3.41
CA THR A 113 6.47 4.29 3.38
C THR A 113 5.24 3.49 2.94
N ALA A 114 4.03 3.84 3.42
CA ALA A 114 2.81 3.15 3.04
C ALA A 114 2.46 3.42 1.58
N ILE A 115 2.63 4.66 1.09
CA ILE A 115 2.43 5.03 -0.32
C ILE A 115 3.37 4.21 -1.20
N ALA A 116 4.68 4.23 -0.89
CA ALA A 116 5.68 3.50 -1.67
C ALA A 116 5.38 1.99 -1.73
N THR A 117 5.11 1.36 -0.59
CA THR A 117 4.86 -0.10 -0.55
C THR A 117 3.56 -0.50 -1.24
N THR A 118 2.55 0.38 -1.23
CA THR A 118 1.28 0.16 -1.94
C THR A 118 1.49 0.26 -3.46
N LEU A 119 2.19 1.31 -3.92
CA LEU A 119 2.47 1.51 -5.35
C LEU A 119 3.41 0.44 -5.90
N ASP A 120 4.48 0.06 -5.20
CA ASP A 120 5.37 -1.05 -5.56
C ASP A 120 4.59 -2.36 -5.74
N GLY A 121 3.73 -2.69 -4.78
CA GLY A 121 2.92 -3.90 -4.84
C GLY A 121 1.94 -3.90 -6.02
N LEU A 122 1.29 -2.74 -6.29
CA LEU A 122 0.39 -2.61 -7.43
C LEU A 122 1.17 -2.64 -8.76
N ARG A 123 2.30 -1.94 -8.86
CA ARG A 123 3.17 -1.93 -10.05
C ARG A 123 3.61 -3.35 -10.44
N LYS A 124 4.06 -4.14 -9.47
CA LYS A 124 4.43 -5.55 -9.70
C LYS A 124 3.27 -6.42 -10.18
N ARG A 125 2.04 -6.09 -9.76
CA ARG A 125 0.83 -6.80 -10.21
C ARG A 125 0.43 -6.44 -11.63
N ILE A 126 0.48 -5.15 -11.98
CA ILE A 126 -0.05 -4.65 -13.26
C ILE A 126 0.99 -4.56 -14.38
N GLY A 127 2.29 -4.77 -14.07
CA GLY A 127 3.38 -4.61 -15.03
C GLY A 127 3.45 -3.18 -15.56
N ASP A 128 3.50 -3.02 -16.88
CA ASP A 128 3.64 -1.72 -17.56
C ASP A 128 2.30 -0.99 -17.79
N ALA A 129 1.19 -1.47 -17.22
CA ALA A 129 -0.10 -0.82 -17.36
C ALA A 129 -0.07 0.58 -16.70
N PRO A 130 -0.76 1.60 -17.29
CA PRO A 130 -0.74 2.96 -16.76
C PRO A 130 -1.29 3.04 -15.33
N LEU A 131 -0.54 3.70 -14.43
CA LEU A 131 -0.86 3.86 -13.01
C LEU A 131 -0.93 5.34 -12.61
N ILE A 132 -2.11 5.79 -12.22
CA ILE A 132 -2.36 7.14 -11.69
C ILE A 132 -2.56 7.04 -10.18
N ALA A 133 -1.72 7.72 -9.40
CA ALA A 133 -1.90 7.85 -7.95
C ALA A 133 -2.56 9.19 -7.61
N ILE A 134 -3.62 9.16 -6.79
CA ILE A 134 -4.31 10.35 -6.27
C ILE A 134 -4.13 10.35 -4.75
N ILE A 135 -3.47 11.37 -4.19
CA ILE A 135 -3.05 11.36 -2.80
C ILE A 135 -3.58 12.60 -2.07
N GLU A 136 -4.28 12.35 -0.94
CA GLU A 136 -4.74 13.40 -0.03
C GLU A 136 -3.82 13.46 1.21
N PRO A 137 -2.99 14.53 1.40
CA PRO A 137 -2.19 14.72 2.60
C PRO A 137 -3.06 15.22 3.76
N ARG A 138 -3.83 14.32 4.38
CA ARG A 138 -4.89 14.66 5.33
C ARG A 138 -4.54 14.41 6.79
N SER A 139 -3.72 13.41 7.11
CA SER A 139 -3.37 13.10 8.51
C SER A 139 -2.68 14.30 9.19
N ASN A 140 -2.72 14.39 10.51
CA ASN A 140 -2.11 15.52 11.23
C ASN A 140 -0.61 15.66 10.90
N SER A 141 0.14 14.56 10.84
CA SER A 141 1.56 14.60 10.48
C SER A 141 1.77 15.04 9.03
N MET A 142 0.91 14.63 8.09
CA MET A 142 0.96 15.08 6.70
C MET A 142 0.62 16.56 6.57
N LYS A 143 -0.41 17.05 7.27
CA LYS A 143 -0.78 18.48 7.27
C LYS A 143 0.31 19.37 7.85
N LEU A 144 1.08 18.88 8.82
CA LEU A 144 2.22 19.58 9.41
C LEU A 144 3.49 19.49 8.54
N GLY A 145 3.48 18.76 7.45
CA GLY A 145 4.63 18.57 6.58
C GLY A 145 5.76 17.72 7.18
N ALA A 146 5.47 16.95 8.25
CA ALA A 146 6.48 16.13 8.92
C ALA A 146 7.12 15.07 8.00
N HIS A 147 6.46 14.73 6.90
CA HIS A 147 6.89 13.69 5.96
C HIS A 147 7.17 14.22 4.56
N ARG A 148 7.12 15.56 4.36
CA ARG A 148 7.21 16.19 3.03
C ARG A 148 8.43 15.73 2.22
N ASP A 149 9.58 15.58 2.88
CA ASP A 149 10.86 15.27 2.21
C ASP A 149 10.91 13.83 1.67
N GLY A 150 10.10 12.92 2.21
CA GLY A 150 10.00 11.54 1.74
C GLY A 150 8.89 11.31 0.71
N LEU A 151 8.03 12.29 0.43
CA LEU A 151 6.91 12.14 -0.49
C LEU A 151 7.35 11.97 -1.95
N PRO A 152 8.33 12.75 -2.48
CA PRO A 152 8.75 12.61 -3.87
C PRO A 152 9.23 11.20 -4.23
N GLU A 153 10.00 10.57 -3.33
CA GLU A 153 10.51 9.21 -3.54
C GLU A 153 9.41 8.14 -3.38
N SER A 154 8.36 8.42 -2.60
CA SER A 154 7.30 7.45 -2.33
C SER A 154 6.39 7.15 -3.52
N VAL A 155 6.48 7.91 -4.60
CA VAL A 155 5.58 7.83 -5.76
C VAL A 155 6.24 7.38 -7.06
N VAL A 156 7.50 6.95 -7.00
CA VAL A 156 8.30 6.59 -8.18
C VAL A 156 7.72 5.45 -9.02
N ASP A 157 6.90 4.58 -8.43
CA ASP A 157 6.26 3.46 -9.11
C ASP A 157 4.95 3.85 -9.82
N ALA A 158 4.47 5.10 -9.68
CA ALA A 158 3.35 5.62 -10.46
C ALA A 158 3.84 6.21 -11.80
N ASP A 159 2.96 6.25 -12.82
CA ASP A 159 3.24 6.98 -14.07
C ASP A 159 2.82 8.44 -13.97
N GLN A 160 1.88 8.74 -13.07
CA GLN A 160 1.42 10.08 -12.77
C GLN A 160 0.89 10.18 -11.34
N VAL A 161 1.09 11.37 -10.75
CA VAL A 161 0.57 11.68 -9.42
C VAL A 161 -0.30 12.93 -9.44
N ILE A 162 -1.45 12.86 -8.79
CA ILE A 162 -2.33 14.00 -8.55
C ILE A 162 -2.39 14.21 -7.03
N TRP A 163 -1.79 15.28 -6.56
CA TRP A 163 -1.83 15.68 -5.16
C TRP A 163 -3.05 16.57 -4.91
N TYR A 164 -3.84 16.24 -3.90
CA TYR A 164 -4.91 17.13 -3.45
C TYR A 164 -4.38 18.12 -2.41
N ALA A 165 -4.54 19.42 -2.67
CA ALA A 165 -4.17 20.48 -1.75
C ALA A 165 -5.40 20.96 -0.94
N PRO A 166 -5.63 20.47 0.30
CA PRO A 166 -6.69 21.01 1.15
C PRO A 166 -6.37 22.46 1.56
N ALA A 167 -7.40 23.29 1.74
CA ALA A 167 -7.25 24.72 2.03
C ALA A 167 -6.42 25.06 3.27
N ASN A 168 -6.23 24.09 4.19
CA ASN A 168 -5.49 24.26 5.43
C ASN A 168 -4.18 23.45 5.50
N LEU A 169 -3.56 23.21 4.38
CA LEU A 169 -2.24 22.57 4.33
C LEU A 169 -1.16 23.59 4.77
N GLY A 170 -0.39 23.28 5.80
CA GLY A 170 0.57 24.19 6.43
C GLY A 170 1.92 24.30 5.76
N TRP A 171 2.11 23.74 4.53
CA TRP A 171 3.39 23.68 3.83
C TRP A 171 3.19 23.71 2.30
N ASP A 172 4.28 23.93 1.56
CA ASP A 172 4.28 24.05 0.09
C ASP A 172 4.24 22.66 -0.57
N LEU A 173 3.02 22.18 -0.88
CA LEU A 173 2.80 20.93 -1.62
C LEU A 173 3.24 21.04 -3.09
N ALA A 174 3.12 22.24 -3.70
CA ALA A 174 3.50 22.44 -5.09
C ALA A 174 5.02 22.32 -5.25
N GLY A 175 5.80 22.90 -4.33
CA GLY A 175 7.25 22.71 -4.29
C GLY A 175 7.65 21.24 -4.10
N THR A 176 6.94 20.50 -3.24
CA THR A 176 7.19 19.06 -3.05
C THR A 176 6.81 18.25 -4.29
N ALA A 177 5.69 18.56 -4.95
CA ALA A 177 5.29 17.88 -6.18
C ALA A 177 6.29 18.13 -7.33
N ALA A 178 6.91 19.31 -7.39
CA ALA A 178 7.95 19.63 -8.37
C ALA A 178 9.26 18.82 -8.18
N LEU A 179 9.49 18.24 -7.00
CA LEU A 179 10.63 17.36 -6.72
C LEU A 179 10.39 15.90 -7.13
N CYS A 180 9.16 15.52 -7.45
CA CYS A 180 8.86 14.17 -7.91
C CYS A 180 9.54 13.92 -9.27
N THR A 181 10.11 12.73 -9.44
CA THR A 181 10.70 12.28 -10.71
C THR A 181 9.66 11.90 -11.75
N VAL A 182 8.43 11.63 -11.30
CA VAL A 182 7.28 11.29 -12.14
C VAL A 182 6.38 12.52 -12.35
N PRO A 183 5.66 12.62 -13.46
CA PRO A 183 4.71 13.71 -13.71
C PRO A 183 3.76 13.91 -12.54
N SER A 184 3.84 15.05 -11.89
CA SER A 184 3.08 15.37 -10.67
C SER A 184 2.36 16.70 -10.82
N ILE A 185 1.10 16.72 -10.45
CA ILE A 185 0.29 17.95 -10.42
C ILE A 185 -0.39 18.12 -9.07
N VAL A 186 -0.73 19.37 -8.76
CA VAL A 186 -1.51 19.70 -7.55
C VAL A 186 -2.89 20.21 -8.00
N SER A 187 -3.94 19.72 -7.32
CA SER A 187 -5.32 20.19 -7.51
C SER A 187 -5.92 20.57 -6.17
N ASP A 188 -6.67 21.64 -6.12
CA ASP A 188 -7.40 22.12 -4.93
C ASP A 188 -8.89 21.73 -4.94
N SER A 189 -9.34 21.06 -6.00
CA SER A 189 -10.73 20.64 -6.17
C SER A 189 -10.87 19.19 -6.61
N LEU A 190 -11.97 18.56 -6.20
CA LEU A 190 -12.28 17.19 -6.63
C LEU A 190 -12.65 17.13 -8.12
N GLU A 191 -13.32 18.16 -8.60
CA GLU A 191 -13.69 18.34 -9.99
C GLU A 191 -12.44 18.40 -10.87
N GLY A 192 -11.42 19.19 -10.49
CA GLY A 192 -10.15 19.25 -11.19
C GLY A 192 -9.41 17.91 -11.26
N ILE A 193 -9.46 17.12 -10.16
CA ILE A 193 -8.93 15.76 -10.15
C ILE A 193 -9.67 14.86 -11.15
N ILE A 194 -11.00 14.88 -11.11
CA ILE A 194 -11.85 14.07 -11.99
C ILE A 194 -11.60 14.41 -13.46
N ASP A 195 -11.58 15.70 -13.82
CA ASP A 195 -11.34 16.16 -15.19
C ASP A 195 -9.95 15.74 -15.68
N ARG A 196 -8.96 15.80 -14.80
CA ARG A 196 -7.60 15.36 -15.13
C ARG A 196 -7.55 13.85 -15.41
N VAL A 197 -8.14 13.03 -14.56
CA VAL A 197 -8.20 11.58 -14.78
C VAL A 197 -8.96 11.27 -16.08
N LYS A 198 -10.11 11.91 -16.32
CA LYS A 198 -10.90 11.73 -17.56
C LYS A 198 -10.10 12.05 -18.83
N SER A 199 -9.25 13.07 -18.78
CA SER A 199 -8.45 13.49 -19.94
C SER A 199 -7.29 12.54 -20.26
N GLN A 200 -6.89 11.69 -19.32
CA GLN A 200 -5.66 10.90 -19.43
C GLN A 200 -5.89 9.38 -19.35
N ALA A 201 -6.88 8.97 -18.56
CA ALA A 201 -7.14 7.53 -18.37
C ALA A 201 -7.75 6.92 -19.65
N GLN A 202 -7.23 5.78 -20.02
CA GLN A 202 -7.68 4.95 -21.13
C GLN A 202 -7.91 3.52 -20.67
N PRO A 203 -8.57 2.65 -21.43
CA PRO A 203 -8.72 1.25 -21.08
C PRO A 203 -7.37 0.61 -20.69
N GLY A 204 -7.32 -0.10 -19.57
CA GLY A 204 -6.10 -0.63 -18.95
C GLY A 204 -5.48 0.26 -17.89
N THR A 205 -5.94 1.52 -17.70
CA THR A 205 -5.43 2.40 -16.64
C THR A 205 -5.90 1.93 -15.26
N HIS A 206 -4.97 1.93 -14.30
CA HIS A 206 -5.23 1.73 -12.89
C HIS A 206 -5.16 3.07 -12.15
N VAL A 207 -6.17 3.38 -11.35
CA VAL A 207 -6.24 4.61 -10.54
C VAL A 207 -6.30 4.22 -9.08
N VAL A 208 -5.30 4.59 -8.28
CA VAL A 208 -5.31 4.35 -6.84
C VAL A 208 -5.54 5.67 -6.09
N ILE A 209 -6.57 5.69 -5.24
CA ILE A 209 -6.95 6.85 -4.43
C ILE A 209 -6.52 6.58 -3.00
N MET A 210 -5.59 7.40 -2.49
CA MET A 210 -4.95 7.23 -1.20
C MET A 210 -5.36 8.34 -0.24
N SER A 211 -6.07 7.98 0.83
CA SER A 211 -6.50 8.90 1.89
C SER A 211 -6.85 8.16 3.17
N ASN A 212 -6.56 8.75 4.33
CA ASN A 212 -7.07 8.27 5.61
C ASN A 212 -8.45 8.83 5.99
N GLY A 213 -9.15 9.47 5.03
CA GLY A 213 -10.50 10.01 5.18
C GLY A 213 -11.44 9.59 4.06
N GLY A 214 -12.64 10.16 4.05
CA GLY A 214 -13.64 9.88 3.03
C GLY A 214 -13.39 10.55 1.68
N PHE A 215 -12.38 11.42 1.56
CA PHE A 215 -11.97 12.16 0.37
C PHE A 215 -13.13 12.74 -0.45
N GLY A 216 -14.11 13.32 0.28
CA GLY A 216 -15.29 13.94 -0.35
C GLY A 216 -16.11 13.02 -1.27
N GLY A 217 -15.97 11.71 -1.12
CA GLY A 217 -16.63 10.71 -1.99
C GLY A 217 -16.02 10.61 -3.38
N LEU A 218 -14.77 11.00 -3.57
CA LEU A 218 -14.07 11.02 -4.86
C LEU A 218 -14.19 9.69 -5.61
N HIS A 219 -14.10 8.54 -4.92
CA HIS A 219 -14.19 7.21 -5.53
C HIS A 219 -15.46 7.03 -6.35
N GLY A 220 -16.62 7.31 -5.74
CA GLY A 220 -17.93 7.19 -6.41
C GLY A 220 -18.11 8.24 -7.50
N LYS A 221 -17.71 9.50 -7.25
CA LYS A 221 -17.79 10.59 -8.23
C LYS A 221 -16.94 10.31 -9.47
N LEU A 222 -15.73 9.79 -9.29
CA LEU A 222 -14.84 9.43 -10.38
C LEU A 222 -15.40 8.26 -11.19
N ALA A 223 -15.87 7.20 -10.51
CA ALA A 223 -16.48 6.07 -11.18
C ALA A 223 -17.70 6.48 -12.02
N GLU A 224 -18.54 7.40 -11.52
CA GLU A 224 -19.68 7.94 -12.26
C GLU A 224 -19.25 8.79 -13.45
N ALA A 225 -18.25 9.64 -13.27
CA ALA A 225 -17.75 10.53 -14.32
C ALA A 225 -17.04 9.79 -15.47
N LEU A 226 -16.58 8.57 -15.26
CA LEU A 226 -15.95 7.72 -16.27
C LEU A 226 -16.94 6.84 -17.07
N LYS A 227 -18.21 6.77 -16.66
CA LYS A 227 -19.27 6.11 -17.44
C LYS A 227 -19.55 6.84 -18.73
#